data_a3a95416ee7ac7ec1b7135b287c742f9
#
_entry.id   a3a95416ee7ac7ec1b7135b287c742f9
#
_cell.length_a   1.000
_cell.length_b   1.000
_cell.length_c   1.000
_cell.angle_alpha   90.00
_cell.angle_beta   90.00
_cell.angle_gamma   90.00
#
_symmetry.space_group_name_H-M   'P 1'
#
loop_
_entity.id
_entity.type
_entity.pdbx_description
1 polymer ?
#
loop_
_entity_poly.entity_id
_entity_poly.type
_entity_poly.pdbx_seq_one_letter_code
_entity_poly.pdbx_strand_id
1 'polypeptide(L)'
;MLNDEKLFHTETNKVIKLSGIGKLIVEQKEYNPHKNFIQIRFRIKGYEETGFTFKAQEKAKSGVQLPVKVLYEENGNYVVEVKGLSPNWGVLAFDIYNKNSEKEQMDIRKFTQDVNEYEEENASTKSPNKLVQTIFTDQRKTKANDELLAENKKHMS
;
A
#
# COMPACT_ATOMS: atom_id res chain seq x y z
N MET A 1 -26.11 -14.59 -10.23
CA MET A 1 -25.58 -14.38 -10.06
C MET A 1 -25.06 -13.97 -9.44
N LEU A 2 -24.93 -13.80 -9.54
CA LEU A 2 -24.29 -13.48 -9.24
C LEU A 2 -23.60 -13.30 -8.47
N ASN A 3 -23.18 -13.69 -8.06
CA ASN A 3 -22.54 -13.68 -7.42
C ASN A 3 -21.40 -13.54 -7.32
N ASP A 4 -21.17 -13.67 -7.94
CA ASP A 4 -19.92 -13.50 -8.29
C ASP A 4 -19.50 -12.24 -7.93
N GLU A 5 -20.05 -11.64 -7.22
CA GLU A 5 -19.63 -10.56 -6.70
C GLU A 5 -18.86 -10.79 -5.59
N LYS A 6 -17.72 -11.40 -5.75
CA LYS A 6 -16.74 -11.56 -4.78
C LYS A 6 -16.35 -10.22 -4.32
N LEU A 7 -16.36 -10.00 -3.04
CA LEU A 7 -15.91 -8.75 -2.48
C LEU A 7 -14.42 -8.78 -2.26
N PHE A 8 -13.70 -7.84 -2.86
CA PHE A 8 -12.30 -7.66 -2.56
C PHE A 8 -12.24 -6.52 -1.57
N HIS A 9 -12.26 -6.86 -0.30
CA HIS A 9 -12.28 -5.83 0.75
C HIS A 9 -11.56 -6.35 1.99
N THR A 10 -10.52 -5.65 2.39
CA THR A 10 -9.77 -5.99 3.58
C THR A 10 -10.52 -5.42 4.78
N GLU A 11 -10.87 -6.28 5.71
CA GLU A 11 -11.67 -5.83 6.85
C GLU A 11 -10.85 -5.06 7.84
N THR A 12 -11.51 -4.15 8.54
CA THR A 12 -10.81 -3.35 9.54
C THR A 12 -10.79 -4.08 10.86
N ASN A 13 -9.80 -3.71 11.66
CA ASN A 13 -9.65 -4.20 13.03
C ASN A 13 -9.47 -5.70 13.15
N LYS A 14 -8.87 -6.30 12.13
CA LYS A 14 -8.51 -7.70 12.17
C LYS A 14 -7.04 -7.84 11.88
N VAL A 15 -6.40 -8.76 12.57
CA VAL A 15 -4.97 -8.98 12.39
C VAL A 15 -4.74 -9.81 11.15
N ILE A 16 -3.90 -9.31 10.26
CA ILE A 16 -3.48 -10.03 9.09
C ILE A 16 -2.03 -10.39 9.29
N LYS A 17 -1.72 -11.68 9.27
CA LYS A 17 -0.35 -12.11 9.45
C LYS A 17 0.39 -11.90 8.14
N LEU A 18 1.54 -11.27 8.26
CA LEU A 18 2.37 -11.04 7.10
C LEU A 18 3.45 -12.10 7.03
N SER A 19 4.07 -12.21 5.88
CA SER A 19 5.13 -13.18 5.71
C SER A 19 6.22 -12.92 6.73
N GLY A 20 6.64 -13.95 7.43
CA GLY A 20 7.62 -13.82 8.48
C GLY A 20 6.93 -13.53 9.80
N ILE A 21 7.33 -12.46 10.47
CA ILE A 21 6.79 -12.16 11.79
C ILE A 21 5.91 -10.94 11.81
N GLY A 22 5.64 -10.37 10.69
CA GLY A 22 4.89 -9.12 10.66
C GLY A 22 3.40 -9.29 10.79
N LYS A 23 2.74 -8.22 11.19
CA LYS A 23 1.29 -8.18 11.30
C LYS A 23 0.80 -6.85 10.79
N LEU A 24 -0.35 -6.87 10.13
CA LEU A 24 -1.00 -5.67 9.62
C LEU A 24 -2.40 -5.58 10.18
N ILE A 25 -2.78 -4.40 10.63
CA ILE A 25 -4.13 -4.14 11.08
C ILE A 25 -4.60 -2.87 10.39
N VAL A 26 -5.65 -2.98 9.60
CA VAL A 26 -6.25 -1.81 8.96
C VAL A 26 -7.27 -1.28 9.95
N GLU A 27 -7.11 -0.04 10.37
CA GLU A 27 -7.96 0.50 11.43
C GLU A 27 -9.13 1.32 10.92
N GLN A 28 -8.95 2.01 9.81
CA GLN A 28 -10.01 2.86 9.32
C GLN A 28 -9.83 3.13 7.84
N LYS A 29 -10.94 3.20 7.12
CA LYS A 29 -10.95 3.59 5.72
C LYS A 29 -12.11 4.54 5.52
N GLU A 30 -11.84 5.68 4.90
CA GLU A 30 -12.88 6.64 4.59
C GLU A 30 -12.61 7.23 3.22
N TYR A 31 -13.66 7.68 2.58
CA TYR A 31 -13.61 8.10 1.19
C TYR A 31 -14.45 9.36 1.02
N ASN A 32 -13.90 10.33 0.34
CA ASN A 32 -14.60 11.57 0.06
C ASN A 32 -15.04 11.57 -1.40
N PRO A 33 -16.34 11.35 -1.66
CA PRO A 33 -16.79 11.26 -3.05
C PRO A 33 -16.78 12.59 -3.79
N HIS A 34 -16.79 13.70 -3.06
CA HIS A 34 -16.74 14.99 -3.72
C HIS A 34 -15.36 15.32 -4.22
N LYS A 35 -14.35 14.92 -3.48
CA LYS A 35 -12.96 15.22 -3.83
C LYS A 35 -12.19 14.03 -4.35
N ASN A 36 -12.86 12.90 -4.44
CA ASN A 36 -12.29 11.69 -5.04
C ASN A 36 -11.00 11.20 -4.44
N PHE A 37 -10.96 11.13 -3.12
CA PHE A 37 -9.79 10.55 -2.47
C PHE A 37 -10.24 9.66 -1.32
N ILE A 38 -9.34 8.78 -0.90
CA ILE A 38 -9.58 7.86 0.18
C ILE A 38 -8.46 8.00 1.19
N GLN A 39 -8.77 7.84 2.46
CA GLN A 39 -7.76 7.81 3.50
C GLN A 39 -7.82 6.46 4.20
N ILE A 40 -6.67 5.88 4.43
CA ILE A 40 -6.57 4.58 5.08
C ILE A 40 -5.63 4.71 6.25
N ARG A 41 -6.08 4.25 7.42
CA ARG A 41 -5.24 4.23 8.61
C ARG A 41 -4.91 2.78 8.90
N PHE A 42 -3.65 2.46 9.04
CA PHE A 42 -3.25 1.09 9.32
C PHE A 42 -1.99 1.04 10.15
N ARG A 43 -1.71 -0.11 10.70
CA ARG A 43 -0.57 -0.33 11.57
C ARG A 43 0.16 -1.58 11.12
N ILE A 44 1.47 -1.49 11.04
CA ILE A 44 2.31 -2.64 10.69
C ILE A 44 3.27 -2.87 11.84
N LYS A 45 3.33 -4.11 12.32
CA LYS A 45 4.24 -4.48 13.39
C LYS A 45 5.16 -5.58 12.91
N GLY A 46 6.34 -5.66 13.52
CA GLY A 46 7.26 -6.74 13.20
C GLY A 46 8.28 -6.45 12.12
N TYR A 47 8.25 -5.23 11.57
CA TYR A 47 9.23 -4.86 10.56
C TYR A 47 9.92 -3.59 11.04
N GLU A 48 10.92 -3.76 11.87
CA GLU A 48 11.48 -2.60 12.53
C GLU A 48 12.49 -1.82 11.76
N GLU A 49 13.26 -2.45 10.98
CA GLU A 49 14.33 -1.76 10.32
C GLU A 49 14.15 -1.50 8.86
N THR A 50 13.02 -1.83 8.32
CA THR A 50 12.81 -1.62 6.90
C THR A 50 11.72 -0.61 6.72
N GLY A 51 11.85 0.19 5.71
CA GLY A 51 10.78 1.09 5.36
C GLY A 51 9.82 0.41 4.42
N PHE A 52 8.74 1.09 4.14
CA PHE A 52 7.76 0.59 3.20
C PHE A 52 7.54 1.62 2.11
N THR A 53 7.20 1.14 0.93
CA THR A 53 6.74 2.01 -0.14
C THR A 53 5.35 1.55 -0.52
N PHE A 54 4.58 2.46 -1.08
CA PHE A 54 3.18 2.19 -1.34
C PHE A 54 2.82 2.55 -2.76
N LYS A 55 1.92 1.76 -3.34
CA LYS A 55 1.38 2.06 -4.66
C LYS A 55 -0.09 1.77 -4.63
N ALA A 56 -0.85 2.47 -5.43
CA ALA A 56 -2.29 2.30 -5.44
C ALA A 56 -2.81 2.33 -6.86
N GLN A 57 -3.84 1.54 -7.12
CA GLN A 57 -4.48 1.53 -8.43
C GLN A 57 -5.89 1.00 -8.27
N GLU A 58 -6.76 1.40 -9.16
CA GLU A 58 -8.10 0.83 -9.20
C GLU A 58 -8.00 -0.54 -9.83
N LYS A 59 -8.68 -1.50 -9.26
CA LYS A 59 -8.61 -2.86 -9.78
C LYS A 59 -9.05 -2.92 -11.24
N ALA A 60 -10.02 -2.12 -11.61
CA ALA A 60 -10.50 -2.10 -12.99
C ALA A 60 -9.55 -1.39 -13.95
N LYS A 61 -8.58 -0.65 -13.42
CA LYS A 61 -7.61 0.05 -14.24
C LYS A 61 -6.22 -0.27 -13.78
N SER A 62 -5.90 -1.55 -13.73
CA SER A 62 -4.60 -1.97 -13.24
C SER A 62 -3.53 -1.44 -14.19
N GLY A 63 -2.42 -1.06 -13.64
CA GLY A 63 -1.36 -0.46 -14.41
C GLY A 63 -1.38 1.06 -14.38
N VAL A 64 -2.48 1.67 -13.92
CA VAL A 64 -2.54 3.12 -13.82
C VAL A 64 -2.36 3.46 -12.35
N GLN A 65 -1.19 3.98 -12.01
CA GLN A 65 -0.87 4.29 -10.62
C GLN A 65 -1.56 5.56 -10.18
N LEU A 66 -2.14 5.54 -8.99
CA LEU A 66 -2.75 6.72 -8.40
C LEU A 66 -1.78 7.35 -7.42
N PRO A 67 -1.83 8.66 -7.24
CA PRO A 67 -0.94 9.32 -6.29
C PRO A 67 -1.23 8.88 -4.87
N VAL A 68 -0.18 8.53 -4.13
CA VAL A 68 -0.29 8.15 -2.73
C VAL A 68 0.54 9.11 -1.92
N LYS A 69 -0.04 9.62 -0.84
CA LYS A 69 0.68 10.51 0.05
C LYS A 69 0.60 9.96 1.46
N VAL A 70 1.73 9.89 2.14
CA VAL A 70 1.77 9.45 3.52
C VAL A 70 1.56 10.69 4.37
N LEU A 71 0.43 10.74 5.07
CA LEU A 71 0.10 11.89 5.89
C LEU A 71 0.70 11.79 7.28
N TYR A 72 0.91 10.57 7.75
CA TYR A 72 1.43 10.34 9.08
C TYR A 72 2.14 9.00 9.11
N GLU A 73 3.27 8.96 9.78
CA GLU A 73 4.01 7.72 9.94
C GLU A 73 4.81 7.81 11.22
N GLU A 74 4.51 6.94 12.18
CA GLU A 74 5.25 6.91 13.42
C GLU A 74 5.05 5.57 14.10
N ASN A 75 6.13 4.89 14.44
CA ASN A 75 6.09 3.62 15.18
C ASN A 75 5.20 2.58 14.52
N GLY A 76 5.25 2.51 13.21
CA GLY A 76 4.46 1.53 12.48
C GLY A 76 3.02 1.93 12.25
N ASN A 77 2.63 3.13 12.70
CA ASN A 77 1.28 3.64 12.47
C ASN A 77 1.32 4.54 11.25
N TYR A 78 0.36 4.34 10.35
CA TYR A 78 0.33 5.07 9.09
C TYR A 78 -1.04 5.64 8.80
N VAL A 79 -1.07 6.83 8.22
CA VAL A 79 -2.27 7.36 7.60
C VAL A 79 -1.86 7.77 6.20
N VAL A 80 -2.52 7.20 5.20
CA VAL A 80 -2.18 7.48 3.80
C VAL A 80 -3.40 8.01 3.07
N GLU A 81 -3.14 8.75 1.99
CA GLU A 81 -4.18 9.32 1.19
C GLU A 81 -3.95 8.91 -0.26
N VAL A 82 -4.99 8.46 -0.93
CA VAL A 82 -4.91 8.09 -2.34
C VAL A 82 -5.88 8.99 -3.09
N LYS A 83 -5.38 9.73 -4.06
CA LYS A 83 -6.18 10.67 -4.83
C LYS A 83 -6.42 10.20 -6.24
N GLY A 84 -7.32 10.87 -6.92
CA GLY A 84 -7.52 10.61 -8.34
C GLY A 84 -8.44 9.45 -8.66
N LEU A 85 -9.27 9.05 -7.70
CA LEU A 85 -10.19 7.95 -7.95
C LEU A 85 -11.22 8.37 -8.99
N SER A 86 -11.56 7.45 -9.87
CA SER A 86 -12.63 7.73 -10.82
C SER A 86 -13.97 7.57 -10.10
N PRO A 87 -15.04 8.16 -10.61
CA PRO A 87 -16.34 8.08 -9.91
C PRO A 87 -16.79 6.66 -9.66
N ASN A 88 -16.45 5.75 -10.56
CA ASN A 88 -16.85 4.36 -10.41
C ASN A 88 -15.67 3.46 -10.13
N TRP A 89 -14.87 3.83 -9.16
CA TRP A 89 -13.63 3.11 -8.93
C TRP A 89 -13.82 1.65 -8.47
N GLY A 90 -14.95 1.34 -7.87
CA GLY A 90 -15.24 -0.03 -7.48
C GLY A 90 -14.35 -0.56 -6.39
N VAL A 91 -13.18 -1.05 -6.75
CA VAL A 91 -12.23 -1.61 -5.79
C VAL A 91 -10.88 -0.95 -5.97
N LEU A 92 -10.31 -0.49 -4.86
CA LEU A 92 -8.98 0.08 -4.84
C LEU A 92 -8.01 -0.94 -4.28
N ALA A 93 -6.90 -1.13 -4.94
CA ALA A 93 -5.82 -1.98 -4.45
C ALA A 93 -4.71 -1.08 -3.97
N PHE A 94 -4.42 -1.14 -2.69
CA PHE A 94 -3.35 -0.36 -2.08
C PHE A 94 -2.25 -1.33 -1.71
N ASP A 95 -1.14 -1.26 -2.41
CA ASP A 95 -0.05 -2.23 -2.26
C ASP A 95 1.05 -1.73 -1.35
N ILE A 96 1.42 -2.53 -0.40
CA ILE A 96 2.50 -2.22 0.54
C ILE A 96 3.70 -3.05 0.14
N TYR A 97 4.80 -2.37 -0.13
CA TYR A 97 6.05 -3.03 -0.51
C TYR A 97 7.09 -2.85 0.58
N ASN A 98 7.84 -3.89 0.84
CA ASN A 98 8.92 -3.85 1.80
C ASN A 98 10.17 -3.37 1.09
N LYS A 99 10.71 -2.24 1.53
CA LYS A 99 11.89 -1.69 0.91
C LYS A 99 13.12 -2.42 1.43
N ASN A 100 13.89 -3.02 0.55
CA ASN A 100 15.09 -3.72 0.96
C ASN A 100 16.12 -2.71 1.46
N SER A 101 16.92 -3.16 2.41
CA SER A 101 17.95 -2.28 2.95
C SER A 101 19.02 -2.07 1.88
N GLU A 102 19.71 -0.97 2.00
CA GLU A 102 20.78 -0.67 1.09
C GLU A 102 21.83 -1.76 1.09
N LYS A 103 22.08 -2.32 2.25
CA LYS A 103 23.08 -3.36 2.39
C LYS A 103 22.72 -4.57 1.55
N GLU A 104 21.45 -4.96 1.58
CA GLU A 104 21.02 -6.11 0.79
C GLU A 104 21.17 -5.84 -0.69
N GLN A 105 20.84 -4.64 -1.09
CA GLN A 105 20.96 -4.30 -2.49
C GLN A 105 22.42 -4.33 -2.93
N MET A 106 23.30 -3.85 -2.11
CA MET A 106 24.71 -3.86 -2.45
C MET A 106 25.27 -5.27 -2.51
N ASP A 107 24.84 -6.11 -1.59
CA ASP A 107 25.30 -7.50 -1.58
C ASP A 107 24.85 -8.22 -2.83
N ILE A 108 23.63 -8.00 -3.23
CA ILE A 108 23.08 -8.63 -4.43
C ILE A 108 23.86 -8.16 -5.66
N ARG A 109 24.11 -6.87 -5.73
CA ARG A 109 24.83 -6.31 -6.86
C ARG A 109 26.23 -6.86 -6.95
N LYS A 110 26.90 -6.95 -5.82
CA LYS A 110 28.26 -7.42 -5.77
C LYS A 110 28.33 -8.88 -6.22
N PHE A 111 27.41 -9.68 -5.75
CA PHE A 111 27.37 -11.08 -6.12
C PHE A 111 27.19 -11.24 -7.62
N THR A 112 26.26 -10.47 -8.19
CA THR A 112 25.97 -10.57 -9.61
C THR A 112 27.18 -10.14 -10.43
N GLN A 113 27.88 -9.13 -9.99
CA GLN A 113 29.04 -8.64 -10.69
C GLN A 113 30.13 -9.68 -10.74
N ASP A 114 30.29 -10.42 -9.66
CA ASP A 114 31.32 -11.45 -9.62
C ASP A 114 30.98 -12.63 -10.51
N VAL A 115 29.69 -12.91 -10.66
CA VAL A 115 29.27 -14.04 -11.41
C VAL A 115 29.19 -13.75 -12.90
N ASN A 116 28.57 -12.64 -13.27
CA ASN A 116 28.35 -12.37 -14.68
C ASN A 116 27.94 -10.93 -14.89
N GLU A 117 28.77 -10.18 -15.57
CA GLU A 117 28.46 -8.79 -15.82
C GLU A 117 27.16 -8.60 -16.56
N TYR A 118 26.87 -9.51 -17.43
CA TYR A 118 25.68 -9.44 -18.24
C TYR A 118 24.44 -9.53 -17.36
N GLU A 119 24.47 -10.40 -16.35
CA GLU A 119 23.38 -10.53 -15.46
C GLU A 119 23.30 -9.40 -14.47
N GLU A 120 24.39 -8.77 -14.22
CA GLU A 120 24.43 -7.66 -13.33
C GLU A 120 23.52 -6.54 -13.83
N GLU A 121 23.55 -6.31 -15.11
CA GLU A 121 22.76 -5.29 -15.72
C GLU A 121 21.28 -5.56 -15.48
N ASN A 122 20.87 -6.80 -15.61
CA ASN A 122 19.49 -7.17 -15.39
C ASN A 122 19.13 -7.06 -13.92
N ALA A 123 20.02 -7.45 -13.06
CA ALA A 123 19.76 -7.38 -11.64
C ALA A 123 19.61 -5.95 -11.16
N SER A 124 20.38 -5.05 -11.72
CA SER A 124 20.33 -3.68 -11.27
C SER A 124 19.05 -2.98 -11.69
N THR A 125 18.36 -3.50 -12.70
CA THR A 125 17.13 -2.87 -13.13
C THR A 125 15.93 -3.40 -12.37
N LYS A 126 16.10 -4.48 -11.63
CA LYS A 126 14.99 -5.03 -10.89
C LYS A 126 14.86 -4.37 -9.55
N SER A 127 13.68 -3.97 -9.24
CA SER A 127 13.44 -3.36 -7.95
C SER A 127 13.60 -4.38 -6.86
N PRO A 128 14.29 -4.05 -5.82
CA PRO A 128 14.44 -4.96 -4.70
C PRO A 128 13.22 -5.00 -3.80
N ASN A 129 12.20 -4.19 -4.09
CA ASN A 129 11.02 -4.15 -3.25
C ASN A 129 10.15 -5.37 -3.45
N LYS A 130 9.67 -5.90 -2.36
CA LYS A 130 8.80 -7.05 -2.39
C LYS A 130 7.44 -6.67 -1.92
N LEU A 131 6.41 -7.17 -2.57
CA LEU A 131 5.04 -6.93 -2.15
C LEU A 131 4.80 -7.69 -0.85
N VAL A 132 4.39 -6.96 0.17
CA VAL A 132 4.11 -7.53 1.47
C VAL A 132 2.65 -7.88 1.59
N GLN A 133 1.79 -6.97 1.21
CA GLN A 133 0.36 -7.15 1.36
C GLN A 133 -0.38 -6.11 0.54
N THR A 134 -1.54 -6.46 0.04
CA THR A 134 -2.43 -5.51 -0.61
C THR A 134 -3.63 -5.29 0.28
N ILE A 135 -3.98 -4.04 0.52
CA ILE A 135 -5.20 -3.70 1.22
C ILE A 135 -6.22 -3.39 0.15
N PHE A 136 -7.28 -4.18 0.10
CA PHE A 136 -8.36 -3.94 -0.86
C PHE A 136 -9.45 -3.13 -0.20
N THR A 137 -10.00 -2.18 -0.92
CA THR A 137 -11.09 -1.36 -0.44
C THR A 137 -12.19 -1.36 -1.48
N ASP A 138 -13.34 -1.88 -1.10
CA ASP A 138 -14.49 -1.95 -1.99
C ASP A 138 -15.38 -0.75 -1.68
N GLN A 139 -15.73 -0.01 -2.72
CA GLN A 139 -16.53 1.19 -2.56
C GLN A 139 -17.82 0.92 -1.81
N ARG A 140 -18.40 -0.24 -2.05
CA ARG A 140 -19.69 -0.58 -1.42
C ARG A 140 -19.58 -0.79 0.09
N LYS A 141 -18.35 -1.06 0.57
CA LYS A 141 -18.15 -1.33 1.99
C LYS A 141 -17.42 -0.21 2.71
N THR A 142 -17.21 0.91 2.06
CA THR A 142 -16.38 1.98 2.60
C THR A 142 -17.25 3.16 2.97
N LYS A 143 -17.00 3.70 4.14
CA LYS A 143 -17.75 4.85 4.61
C LYS A 143 -17.46 6.06 3.74
N ALA A 144 -18.50 6.68 3.25
CA ALA A 144 -18.37 7.91 2.50
C ALA A 144 -18.45 9.07 3.48
N ASN A 145 -17.56 10.03 3.34
CA ASN A 145 -17.53 11.17 4.23
C ASN A 145 -17.18 12.40 3.41
N ASP A 146 -18.17 13.22 3.13
CA ASP A 146 -17.98 14.40 2.31
C ASP A 146 -17.15 15.44 3.02
N GLU A 147 -17.02 15.33 4.33
CA GLU A 147 -16.27 16.30 5.10
C GLU A 147 -14.88 15.83 5.43
N LEU A 148 -14.47 14.68 4.92
CA LEU A 148 -13.13 14.20 5.16
C LEU A 148 -12.14 15.15 4.54
N LEU A 149 -11.17 15.58 5.32
CA LEU A 149 -10.21 16.57 4.87
C LEU A 149 -8.98 15.92 4.29
N ALA A 150 -8.60 16.36 3.11
CA ALA A 150 -7.36 15.93 2.51
C ALA A 150 -6.21 16.48 3.34
N GLU A 151 -5.18 15.67 3.55
CA GLU A 151 -4.03 16.09 4.30
C GLU A 151 -4.43 16.63 5.66
N ASN A 152 -5.28 15.87 6.34
CA ASN A 152 -5.82 16.27 7.63
C ASN A 152 -4.74 16.20 8.70
N LYS A 153 -4.25 17.35 9.12
CA LYS A 153 -3.18 17.39 10.10
C LYS A 153 -3.60 17.01 11.50
N LYS A 154 -4.88 16.88 11.75
CA LYS A 154 -5.33 16.47 13.06
C LYS A 154 -4.89 15.05 13.39
N HIS A 155 -4.65 14.25 12.39
CA HIS A 155 -4.20 12.91 12.64
C HIS A 155 -2.79 12.89 13.17
N MET A 156 -2.09 13.97 13.03
CA MET A 156 -0.71 14.02 13.43
C MET A 156 -0.47 14.66 14.78
N SER A 157 -1.48 15.11 15.41
CA SER A 157 -1.29 15.78 16.70
C SER A 157 -1.74 14.92 17.87
#